data_3a1a7f3294d17becdc2fc205ebe4f380
#
_entry.id   3a1a7f3294d17becdc2fc205ebe4f380
#
_cell.length_a   1.000
_cell.length_b   1.000
_cell.length_c   1.000
_cell.angle_alpha   90.00
_cell.angle_beta   90.00
_cell.angle_gamma   90.00
#
_symmetry.space_group_name_H-M   'P 1'
#
loop_
_entity.id
_entity.type
_entity.pdbx_description
1 polymer ?
#
loop_
_entity_poly.entity_id
_entity_poly.type
_entity_poly.pdbx_seq_one_letter_code
_entity_poly.pdbx_strand_id
1 'polypeptide(L)'
;MLRGASKDKQLVTREWDVLRAPIEGVHIREVRHVPRDHGIITEIFRPEWDPTGLPIMQIYQSRLFPGAIGAWSCHTRNIDRLFINQGLIKVVLYDGRDDSPTHGMINEIHVGDARPSMLVLPIGIWHGLQNLGTNDALVLNFPTRAYDYEDPDHYRLPMDTDEIPYTWSGHGSAVRLRADAKRKLPAASRKKPRRKS
;
A
#
# COMPACT_ATOMS: atom_id res chain seq x y z
N MET A 1 3.74 34.20 13.31
CA MET A 1 3.98 32.84 12.86
C MET A 1 5.22 32.83 11.98
N LEU A 2 6.13 31.87 12.10
CA LEU A 2 7.38 31.85 11.33
C LEU A 2 7.10 31.55 9.85
N ARG A 3 7.96 32.08 8.96
CA ARG A 3 7.86 31.84 7.51
C ARG A 3 8.04 30.35 7.21
N GLY A 4 7.10 29.75 6.46
CA GLY A 4 7.11 28.32 6.15
C GLY A 4 6.34 27.43 7.13
N ALA A 5 5.79 27.99 8.21
CA ALA A 5 4.91 27.23 9.08
C ALA A 5 3.58 26.93 8.38
N SER A 6 3.15 25.68 8.45
CA SER A 6 1.84 25.21 7.99
C SER A 6 1.07 24.62 9.17
N LYS A 7 -0.26 24.62 9.08
CA LYS A 7 -1.11 23.97 10.06
C LYS A 7 -1.13 22.47 9.75
N ASP A 8 -0.96 21.63 10.78
CA ASP A 8 -1.08 20.20 10.64
C ASP A 8 -2.48 19.79 10.20
N LYS A 9 -2.55 18.73 9.41
CA LYS A 9 -3.82 18.10 9.05
C LYS A 9 -4.34 17.32 10.25
N GLN A 10 -5.66 17.33 10.44
CA GLN A 10 -6.31 16.44 11.40
C GLN A 10 -6.14 14.99 10.93
N LEU A 11 -5.58 14.13 11.77
CA LEU A 11 -5.29 12.73 11.46
C LEU A 11 -6.23 11.74 12.17
N VAL A 12 -6.92 12.18 13.20
CA VAL A 12 -7.82 11.34 13.99
C VAL A 12 -9.11 12.10 14.31
N THR A 13 -10.20 11.36 14.55
CA THR A 13 -11.44 11.91 15.10
C THR A 13 -11.28 12.25 16.59
N ARG A 14 -12.34 12.81 17.19
CA ARG A 14 -12.38 13.03 18.65
C ARG A 14 -12.36 11.70 19.42
N GLU A 15 -12.85 10.62 18.82
CA GLU A 15 -12.89 9.25 19.33
C GLU A 15 -11.62 8.46 19.03
N TRP A 16 -10.60 9.14 18.47
CA TRP A 16 -9.30 8.55 18.06
C TRP A 16 -9.37 7.57 16.89
N ASP A 17 -10.44 7.60 16.12
CA ASP A 17 -10.47 6.90 14.84
C ASP A 17 -9.58 7.61 13.82
N VAL A 18 -8.78 6.84 13.10
CA VAL A 18 -7.88 7.40 12.10
C VAL A 18 -8.67 7.88 10.89
N LEU A 19 -8.57 9.20 10.61
CA LEU A 19 -9.15 9.81 9.42
C LEU A 19 -8.39 9.34 8.18
N ARG A 20 -9.09 8.67 7.28
CA ARG A 20 -8.55 8.19 6.00
C ARG A 20 -9.53 8.45 4.89
N ALA A 21 -8.97 8.83 3.74
CA ALA A 21 -9.64 8.66 2.46
C ALA A 21 -8.99 7.44 1.80
N PRO A 22 -9.54 6.22 1.95
CA PRO A 22 -8.93 5.04 1.37
C PRO A 22 -9.02 5.09 -0.15
N ILE A 23 -7.98 4.58 -0.82
CA ILE A 23 -8.03 4.28 -2.23
C ILE A 23 -9.16 3.27 -2.47
N GLU A 24 -9.92 3.45 -3.54
CA GLU A 24 -11.06 2.61 -3.89
C GLU A 24 -10.69 1.12 -3.93
N GLY A 25 -11.45 0.31 -3.21
CA GLY A 25 -11.26 -1.14 -3.10
C GLY A 25 -10.13 -1.59 -2.15
N VAL A 26 -9.36 -0.67 -1.58
CA VAL A 26 -8.39 -1.01 -0.51
C VAL A 26 -9.13 -1.18 0.80
N HIS A 27 -8.93 -2.32 1.46
CA HIS A 27 -9.50 -2.59 2.77
C HIS A 27 -8.40 -2.75 3.80
N ILE A 28 -8.60 -2.16 4.98
CA ILE A 28 -7.68 -2.24 6.11
C ILE A 28 -8.48 -2.70 7.31
N ARG A 29 -8.09 -3.85 7.83
CA ARG A 29 -8.66 -4.38 9.06
C ARG A 29 -7.60 -4.41 10.14
N GLU A 30 -7.79 -3.62 11.17
CA GLU A 30 -7.01 -3.72 12.40
C GLU A 30 -7.48 -4.94 13.20
N VAL A 31 -6.52 -5.67 13.73
CA VAL A 31 -6.79 -6.79 14.63
C VAL A 31 -6.27 -6.46 16.01
N ARG A 32 -6.62 -7.30 17.00
CA ARG A 32 -6.18 -7.08 18.38
C ARG A 32 -5.25 -8.18 18.83
N HIS A 33 -4.23 -7.80 19.55
CA HIS A 33 -3.47 -8.69 20.39
C HIS A 33 -4.27 -9.03 21.65
N VAL A 34 -4.41 -10.31 21.98
CA VAL A 34 -5.08 -10.79 23.18
C VAL A 34 -4.03 -11.36 24.13
N PRO A 35 -3.62 -10.59 25.16
CA PRO A 35 -2.68 -11.08 26.17
C PRO A 35 -3.26 -12.28 26.95
N ARG A 36 -2.39 -13.22 27.30
CA ARG A 36 -2.64 -14.39 28.13
C ARG A 36 -1.49 -14.52 29.13
N ASP A 37 -1.65 -15.34 30.17
CA ASP A 37 -0.60 -15.56 31.20
C ASP A 37 0.72 -16.09 30.60
N HIS A 38 0.67 -16.76 29.46
CA HIS A 38 1.80 -17.42 28.81
C HIS A 38 2.20 -16.78 27.47
N GLY A 39 1.57 -15.65 27.07
CA GLY A 39 1.89 -14.98 25.80
C GLY A 39 0.76 -14.15 25.23
N ILE A 40 0.81 -13.96 23.92
CA ILE A 40 -0.16 -13.13 23.15
C ILE A 40 -0.74 -13.97 22.02
N ILE A 41 -2.05 -13.98 21.89
CA ILE A 41 -2.75 -14.55 20.74
C ILE A 41 -3.18 -13.41 19.82
N THR A 42 -2.92 -13.59 18.53
CA THR A 42 -3.38 -12.67 17.48
C THR A 42 -4.07 -13.48 16.41
N GLU A 43 -5.34 -13.20 16.17
CA GLU A 43 -6.06 -13.82 15.08
C GLU A 43 -5.73 -13.07 13.77
N ILE A 44 -5.19 -13.80 12.80
CA ILE A 44 -4.58 -13.21 11.59
C ILE A 44 -5.60 -13.07 10.47
N PHE A 45 -6.42 -14.10 10.26
CA PHE A 45 -7.33 -14.17 9.12
C PHE A 45 -8.59 -14.97 9.47
N ARG A 46 -9.71 -14.51 8.93
CA ARG A 46 -10.97 -15.25 8.81
C ARG A 46 -11.58 -15.00 7.44
N PRO A 47 -12.19 -16.00 6.81
CA PRO A 47 -12.86 -15.83 5.50
C PRO A 47 -13.89 -14.69 5.50
N GLU A 48 -14.66 -14.54 6.59
CA GLU A 48 -15.67 -13.50 6.74
C GLU A 48 -15.12 -12.08 6.89
N TRP A 49 -13.80 -11.94 7.08
CA TRP A 49 -13.13 -10.64 7.10
C TRP A 49 -12.64 -10.19 5.73
N ASP A 50 -12.58 -11.14 4.81
CA ASP A 50 -12.05 -10.91 3.48
C ASP A 50 -13.14 -10.41 2.52
N PRO A 51 -13.04 -9.16 2.05
CA PRO A 51 -14.05 -8.60 1.14
C PRO A 51 -14.03 -9.27 -0.23
N THR A 52 -12.98 -10.02 -0.57
CA THR A 52 -12.85 -10.63 -1.90
C THR A 52 -13.63 -11.93 -2.03
N GLY A 53 -13.84 -12.67 -0.93
CA GLY A 53 -14.43 -14.01 -0.93
C GLY A 53 -13.61 -15.06 -1.68
N LEU A 54 -12.37 -14.74 -2.09
CA LEU A 54 -11.51 -15.62 -2.86
C LEU A 54 -10.64 -16.51 -1.94
N PRO A 55 -10.24 -17.71 -2.38
CA PRO A 55 -9.39 -18.59 -1.58
C PRO A 55 -7.99 -18.00 -1.36
N ILE A 56 -7.31 -18.46 -0.32
CA ILE A 56 -5.88 -18.27 -0.13
C ILE A 56 -5.17 -19.38 -0.93
N MET A 57 -4.40 -18.98 -1.94
CA MET A 57 -3.73 -19.94 -2.84
C MET A 57 -2.26 -20.17 -2.48
N GLN A 58 -1.68 -19.27 -1.68
CA GLN A 58 -0.31 -19.36 -1.20
C GLN A 58 -0.16 -18.56 0.08
N ILE A 59 0.80 -18.89 0.90
CA ILE A 59 1.22 -18.08 2.05
C ILE A 59 2.73 -17.96 2.01
N TYR A 60 3.23 -16.73 2.10
CA TYR A 60 4.66 -16.51 2.25
C TYR A 60 4.96 -15.34 3.19
N GLN A 61 6.17 -15.32 3.71
CA GLN A 61 6.65 -14.29 4.62
C GLN A 61 7.78 -13.52 3.97
N SER A 62 7.72 -12.20 4.07
CA SER A 62 8.83 -11.30 3.79
C SER A 62 9.38 -10.73 5.09
N ARG A 63 10.72 -10.69 5.19
CA ARG A 63 11.41 -10.02 6.28
C ARG A 63 12.07 -8.76 5.74
N LEU A 64 11.73 -7.62 6.30
CA LEU A 64 12.34 -6.33 5.95
C LEU A 64 13.36 -5.96 7.01
N PHE A 65 14.61 -5.80 6.62
CA PHE A 65 15.67 -5.31 7.49
C PHE A 65 15.43 -3.84 7.90
N PRO A 66 16.03 -3.37 9.01
CA PRO A 66 15.89 -1.99 9.45
C PRO A 66 16.23 -0.99 8.34
N GLY A 67 15.32 -0.03 8.11
CA GLY A 67 15.47 0.99 7.07
C GLY A 67 15.23 0.52 5.63
N ALA A 68 15.06 -0.80 5.41
CA ALA A 68 14.85 -1.33 4.07
C ALA A 68 13.56 -0.81 3.44
N ILE A 69 13.62 -0.54 2.13
CA ILE A 69 12.49 -0.15 1.30
C ILE A 69 12.35 -1.18 0.19
N GLY A 70 11.19 -1.80 0.08
CA GLY A 70 10.79 -2.65 -1.04
C GLY A 70 9.68 -1.96 -1.82
N ALA A 71 10.00 -1.31 -2.93
CA ALA A 71 9.08 -0.56 -3.77
C ALA A 71 9.58 -0.51 -5.22
N TRP A 72 8.74 -0.31 -6.16
CA TRP A 72 7.29 -0.39 -6.22
C TRP A 72 6.86 -1.72 -6.81
N SER A 73 5.75 -2.26 -6.35
CA SER A 73 5.17 -3.49 -6.88
C SER A 73 3.72 -3.26 -7.26
N CYS A 74 3.25 -3.96 -8.28
CA CYS A 74 1.85 -3.99 -8.70
C CYS A 74 1.49 -5.35 -9.25
N HIS A 75 0.23 -5.74 -9.11
CA HIS A 75 -0.35 -6.95 -9.65
C HIS A 75 -1.56 -6.64 -10.52
N THR A 76 -1.75 -7.39 -11.59
CA THR A 76 -2.88 -7.22 -12.53
C THR A 76 -3.89 -8.36 -12.47
N ARG A 77 -3.53 -9.48 -11.84
CA ARG A 77 -4.35 -10.70 -11.72
C ARG A 77 -4.51 -11.20 -10.28
N ASN A 78 -3.59 -10.79 -9.40
CA ASN A 78 -3.54 -11.20 -8.01
C ASN A 78 -4.01 -10.08 -7.08
N ILE A 79 -4.72 -10.44 -6.02
CA ILE A 79 -5.04 -9.56 -4.90
C ILE A 79 -4.12 -9.95 -3.75
N ASP A 80 -3.37 -8.99 -3.24
CA ASP A 80 -2.53 -9.18 -2.06
C ASP A 80 -3.33 -8.97 -0.77
N ARG A 81 -3.06 -9.83 0.21
CA ARG A 81 -3.55 -9.70 1.59
C ARG A 81 -2.36 -9.67 2.52
N LEU A 82 -1.89 -8.47 2.83
CA LEU A 82 -0.70 -8.26 3.63
C LEU A 82 -1.07 -8.16 5.10
N PHE A 83 -0.58 -9.08 5.92
CA PHE A 83 -0.71 -9.02 7.37
C PHE A 83 0.61 -8.60 8.01
N ILE A 84 0.54 -7.57 8.86
CA ILE A 84 1.71 -6.99 9.50
C ILE A 84 1.39 -6.82 10.98
N ASN A 85 2.15 -7.54 11.83
CA ASN A 85 2.01 -7.51 13.28
C ASN A 85 3.35 -7.47 14.03
N GLN A 86 4.46 -7.31 13.31
CA GLN A 86 5.79 -7.23 13.91
C GLN A 86 6.62 -6.15 13.23
N GLY A 87 7.28 -5.33 14.05
CA GLY A 87 8.05 -4.18 13.61
C GLY A 87 7.18 -2.94 13.40
N LEU A 88 7.73 -1.96 12.70
CA LEU A 88 7.04 -0.73 12.31
C LEU A 88 7.19 -0.53 10.80
N ILE A 89 6.15 -0.79 10.06
CA ILE A 89 6.14 -0.67 8.60
C ILE A 89 5.27 0.51 8.17
N LYS A 90 5.83 1.34 7.30
CA LYS A 90 5.09 2.27 6.46
C LYS A 90 4.76 1.58 5.15
N VAL A 91 3.48 1.40 4.88
CA VAL A 91 2.94 0.94 3.59
C VAL A 91 2.53 2.16 2.80
N VAL A 92 3.03 2.30 1.59
CA VAL A 92 2.62 3.36 0.67
C VAL A 92 1.90 2.75 -0.50
N LEU A 93 0.72 3.26 -0.78
CA LEU A 93 -0.15 2.83 -1.87
C LEU A 93 -0.33 3.98 -2.86
N TYR A 94 -0.36 3.66 -4.15
CA TYR A 94 -0.68 4.60 -5.22
C TYR A 94 -1.70 3.96 -6.17
N ASP A 95 -2.77 4.68 -6.43
CA ASP A 95 -3.79 4.25 -7.39
C ASP A 95 -3.42 4.69 -8.81
N GLY A 96 -2.87 3.76 -9.57
CA GLY A 96 -2.51 3.97 -10.98
C GLY A 96 -3.59 3.57 -11.98
N ARG A 97 -4.80 3.19 -11.52
CA ARG A 97 -5.89 2.72 -12.38
C ARG A 97 -6.60 3.91 -13.04
N ASP A 98 -6.62 3.97 -14.36
CA ASP A 98 -7.18 5.10 -15.12
C ASP A 98 -8.67 5.34 -14.86
N ASP A 99 -9.45 4.26 -14.66
CA ASP A 99 -10.90 4.33 -14.46
C ASP A 99 -11.32 4.39 -12.98
N SER A 100 -10.36 4.52 -12.05
CA SER A 100 -10.65 4.58 -10.63
C SER A 100 -11.09 5.98 -10.19
N PRO A 101 -12.11 6.11 -9.33
CA PRO A 101 -12.48 7.40 -8.73
C PRO A 101 -11.38 7.99 -7.84
N THR A 102 -10.40 7.16 -7.44
CA THR A 102 -9.25 7.56 -6.63
C THR A 102 -7.94 7.56 -7.42
N HIS A 103 -8.00 7.59 -8.76
CA HIS A 103 -6.81 7.67 -9.61
C HIS A 103 -5.86 8.78 -9.17
N GLY A 104 -4.57 8.46 -9.07
CA GLY A 104 -3.52 9.38 -8.63
C GLY A 104 -3.44 9.59 -7.12
N MET A 105 -4.33 9.00 -6.33
CA MET A 105 -4.30 9.11 -4.86
C MET A 105 -3.14 8.31 -4.27
N ILE A 106 -2.52 8.88 -3.23
CA ILE A 106 -1.50 8.20 -2.42
C ILE A 106 -2.02 8.03 -1.00
N ASN A 107 -1.85 6.84 -0.44
CA ASN A 107 -2.07 6.57 0.98
C ASN A 107 -0.77 6.13 1.65
N GLU A 108 -0.45 6.71 2.79
CA GLU A 108 0.56 6.23 3.73
C GLU A 108 -0.13 5.59 4.93
N ILE A 109 0.26 4.37 5.27
CA ILE A 109 -0.35 3.59 6.33
C ILE A 109 0.77 3.05 7.23
N HIS A 110 0.71 3.35 8.52
CA HIS A 110 1.66 2.84 9.51
C HIS A 110 1.03 1.67 10.26
N VAL A 111 1.69 0.52 10.23
CA VAL A 111 1.23 -0.74 10.80
C VAL A 111 2.40 -1.52 11.41
N GLY A 112 2.11 -2.46 12.26
CA GLY A 112 3.12 -3.27 12.96
C GLY A 112 2.68 -3.62 14.38
N ASP A 113 3.63 -3.71 15.33
CA ASP A 113 3.37 -4.14 16.71
C ASP A 113 2.24 -3.34 17.38
N ALA A 114 2.27 -2.03 17.26
CA ALA A 114 1.29 -1.14 17.89
C ALA A 114 -0.07 -1.16 17.18
N ARG A 115 -0.12 -1.65 15.95
CA ARG A 115 -1.30 -1.63 15.10
C ARG A 115 -1.29 -2.80 14.11
N PRO A 116 -1.45 -4.04 14.61
CA PRO A 116 -1.46 -5.21 13.77
C PRO A 116 -2.65 -5.14 12.80
N SER A 117 -2.36 -5.29 11.51
CA SER A 117 -3.36 -5.03 10.48
C SER A 117 -3.24 -5.98 9.30
N MET A 118 -4.41 -6.32 8.73
CA MET A 118 -4.55 -6.94 7.42
C MET A 118 -4.92 -5.86 6.41
N LEU A 119 -4.15 -5.76 5.34
CA LEU A 119 -4.42 -4.90 4.20
C LEU A 119 -4.79 -5.77 3.00
N VAL A 120 -5.93 -5.51 2.38
CA VAL A 120 -6.34 -6.13 1.12
C VAL A 120 -6.13 -5.12 0.00
N LEU A 121 -5.24 -5.44 -0.93
CA LEU A 121 -4.83 -4.57 -2.02
C LEU A 121 -5.39 -5.13 -3.34
N PRO A 122 -6.35 -4.45 -3.97
CA PRO A 122 -6.90 -4.89 -5.24
C PRO A 122 -5.85 -4.78 -6.38
N ILE A 123 -6.14 -5.42 -7.49
CA ILE A 123 -5.32 -5.34 -8.70
C ILE A 123 -5.14 -3.88 -9.13
N GLY A 124 -4.00 -3.57 -9.74
CA GLY A 124 -3.67 -2.23 -10.26
C GLY A 124 -3.18 -1.24 -9.20
N ILE A 125 -3.11 -1.62 -7.92
CA ILE A 125 -2.57 -0.76 -6.87
C ILE A 125 -1.05 -0.94 -6.78
N TRP A 126 -0.32 0.14 -7.07
CA TRP A 126 1.11 0.20 -6.81
C TRP A 126 1.36 0.33 -5.31
N HIS A 127 2.24 -0.48 -4.79
CA HIS A 127 2.54 -0.47 -3.36
C HIS A 127 4.03 -0.62 -3.08
N GLY A 128 4.43 -0.08 -1.94
CA GLY A 128 5.77 -0.24 -1.39
C GLY A 128 5.73 -0.29 0.13
N LEU A 129 6.77 -0.86 0.70
CA LEU A 129 6.91 -1.11 2.13
C LEU A 129 8.25 -0.55 2.60
N GLN A 130 8.25 0.19 3.70
CA GLN A 130 9.46 0.65 4.37
C GLN A 130 9.45 0.24 5.84
N ASN A 131 10.50 -0.42 6.30
CA ASN A 131 10.70 -0.67 7.71
C ASN A 131 11.26 0.60 8.39
N LEU A 132 10.44 1.22 9.23
CA LEU A 132 10.83 2.40 10.02
C LEU A 132 11.43 2.03 11.38
N GLY A 133 11.37 0.76 11.77
CA GLY A 133 11.89 0.26 13.03
C GLY A 133 13.41 0.05 13.02
N THR A 134 13.94 -0.27 14.19
CA THR A 134 15.34 -0.61 14.41
C THR A 134 15.62 -2.11 14.39
N ASN A 135 14.58 -2.93 14.33
CA ASN A 135 14.60 -4.38 14.21
C ASN A 135 13.95 -4.84 12.90
N ASP A 136 14.15 -6.10 12.56
CA ASP A 136 13.47 -6.72 11.43
C ASP A 136 11.95 -6.62 11.60
N ALA A 137 11.27 -6.33 10.51
CA ALA A 137 9.81 -6.37 10.43
C ALA A 137 9.34 -7.55 9.57
N LEU A 138 8.20 -8.13 9.91
CA LEU A 138 7.65 -9.28 9.21
C LEU A 138 6.32 -8.94 8.54
N VAL A 139 6.19 -9.37 7.29
CA VAL A 139 4.98 -9.27 6.50
C VAL A 139 4.60 -10.65 6.02
N LEU A 140 3.41 -11.10 6.37
CA LEU A 140 2.80 -12.29 5.77
C LEU A 140 1.93 -11.85 4.60
N ASN A 141 2.02 -12.55 3.47
CA ASN A 141 1.12 -12.35 2.35
C ASN A 141 0.29 -13.61 2.10
N PHE A 142 -1.00 -13.41 1.84
CA PHE A 142 -2.00 -14.43 1.56
C PHE A 142 -2.65 -14.16 0.20
N PRO A 143 -1.89 -14.28 -0.91
CA PRO A 143 -2.37 -13.93 -2.24
C PRO A 143 -3.55 -14.81 -2.69
N THR A 144 -4.39 -14.27 -3.56
CA THR A 144 -5.52 -14.99 -4.17
C THR A 144 -5.09 -15.93 -5.30
N ARG A 145 -3.86 -15.82 -5.76
CA ARG A 145 -3.25 -16.69 -6.76
C ARG A 145 -1.88 -17.17 -6.29
N ALA A 146 -1.54 -18.42 -6.58
CA ALA A 146 -0.18 -18.89 -6.37
C ALA A 146 0.77 -18.20 -7.35
N TYR A 147 2.04 -18.04 -6.94
CA TYR A 147 3.07 -17.49 -7.82
C TYR A 147 3.27 -18.39 -9.03
N ASP A 148 3.17 -17.82 -10.21
CA ASP A 148 3.46 -18.48 -11.46
C ASP A 148 4.93 -18.24 -11.82
N TYR A 149 5.73 -19.31 -11.88
CA TYR A 149 7.16 -19.22 -12.16
C TYR A 149 7.47 -18.97 -13.65
N GLU A 150 6.53 -19.25 -14.55
CA GLU A 150 6.70 -19.08 -15.99
C GLU A 150 6.16 -17.73 -16.47
N ASP A 151 5.08 -17.22 -15.83
CA ASP A 151 4.47 -15.94 -16.15
C ASP A 151 4.11 -15.15 -14.86
N PRO A 152 5.11 -14.61 -14.15
CA PRO A 152 4.88 -13.91 -12.89
C PRO A 152 4.02 -12.67 -13.06
N ASP A 153 2.91 -12.60 -12.31
CA ASP A 153 2.09 -11.39 -12.18
C ASP A 153 2.71 -10.41 -11.18
N HIS A 154 3.88 -9.90 -11.51
CA HIS A 154 4.63 -9.03 -10.61
C HIS A 154 5.32 -7.91 -11.37
N TYR A 155 4.65 -6.77 -11.46
CA TYR A 155 5.19 -5.59 -12.12
C TYR A 155 6.02 -4.75 -11.13
N ARG A 156 7.08 -4.14 -11.62
CA ARG A 156 8.01 -3.33 -10.83
C ARG A 156 8.25 -1.98 -11.48
N LEU A 157 8.35 -0.94 -10.63
CA LEU A 157 8.94 0.34 -11.00
C LEU A 157 10.13 0.63 -10.08
N PRO A 158 11.12 1.40 -10.54
CA PRO A 158 12.18 1.90 -9.68
C PRO A 158 11.62 2.69 -8.49
N MET A 159 12.30 2.62 -7.35
CA MET A 159 11.89 3.32 -6.13
C MET A 159 11.79 4.84 -6.32
N ASP A 160 12.64 5.38 -7.17
CA ASP A 160 12.78 6.82 -7.50
C ASP A 160 12.08 7.21 -8.83
N THR A 161 11.14 6.40 -9.29
CA THR A 161 10.40 6.65 -10.52
C THR A 161 9.68 8.00 -10.50
N ASP A 162 9.63 8.69 -11.64
CA ASP A 162 8.83 9.90 -11.82
C ASP A 162 7.34 9.61 -12.10
N GLU A 163 6.97 8.34 -12.36
CA GLU A 163 5.60 7.93 -12.66
C GLU A 163 4.69 7.97 -11.42
N ILE A 164 5.25 7.82 -10.22
CA ILE A 164 4.54 7.92 -8.96
C ILE A 164 5.04 9.16 -8.21
N PRO A 165 4.18 10.16 -7.93
CA PRO A 165 4.58 11.43 -7.31
C PRO A 165 4.84 11.27 -5.80
N TYR A 166 5.74 10.35 -5.45
CA TYR A 166 6.09 10.01 -4.07
C TYR A 166 7.62 9.92 -3.92
N THR A 167 8.12 10.46 -2.84
CA THR A 167 9.54 10.37 -2.50
C THR A 167 9.71 9.61 -1.18
N TRP A 168 10.40 8.49 -1.24
CA TRP A 168 10.78 7.74 -0.05
C TRP A 168 11.80 8.53 0.76
N SER A 169 11.53 8.75 2.03
CA SER A 169 12.44 9.44 2.95
C SER A 169 13.03 8.47 3.96
N GLY A 170 14.31 8.65 4.29
CA GLY A 170 14.94 8.00 5.44
C GLY A 170 14.32 8.46 6.77
N HIS A 171 14.72 7.85 7.88
CA HIS A 171 14.32 8.30 9.22
C HIS A 171 14.56 9.80 9.40
N GLY A 172 13.52 10.56 9.70
CA GLY A 172 13.57 11.97 10.08
C GLY A 172 13.45 13.00 8.96
N SER A 173 13.24 12.61 7.72
CA SER A 173 12.95 13.56 6.64
C SER A 173 11.46 13.76 6.47
N ALA A 174 10.99 15.00 6.63
CA ALA A 174 9.60 15.34 6.34
C ALA A 174 9.29 15.07 4.87
N VAL A 175 8.25 14.28 4.61
CA VAL A 175 7.77 14.03 3.25
C VAL A 175 7.29 15.35 2.64
N ARG A 176 8.02 15.87 1.65
CA ARG A 176 7.51 16.93 0.80
C ARG A 176 6.65 16.28 -0.28
N LEU A 177 5.35 16.29 -0.09
CA LEU A 177 4.42 16.01 -1.18
C LEU A 177 4.67 17.08 -2.26
N ARG A 178 5.10 16.66 -3.44
CA ARG A 178 5.15 17.56 -4.60
C ARG A 178 3.71 17.86 -5.03
N ALA A 179 3.20 19.01 -4.60
CA ALA A 179 1.82 19.43 -4.84
C ALA A 179 1.54 19.91 -6.27
N ASP A 180 2.48 19.85 -7.21
CA ASP A 180 2.34 20.44 -8.53
C ASP A 180 2.83 19.51 -9.66
N ALA A 181 2.07 18.44 -9.92
CA ALA A 181 2.17 17.79 -11.23
C ALA A 181 0.83 17.87 -11.97
N LYS A 182 0.42 19.08 -12.36
CA LYS A 182 -0.53 19.22 -13.48
C LYS A 182 0.22 18.85 -14.77
N ARG A 183 0.36 17.56 -15.01
CA ARG A 183 0.87 17.05 -16.29
C ARG A 183 -0.21 17.27 -17.35
N LYS A 184 0.02 18.19 -18.30
CA LYS A 184 -0.75 18.25 -19.53
C LYS A 184 -0.52 16.95 -20.28
N LEU A 185 -1.53 16.11 -20.36
CA LEU A 185 -1.53 14.93 -21.23
C LEU A 185 -1.34 15.39 -22.68
N PRO A 186 -0.43 14.78 -23.47
CA PRO A 186 -0.35 15.06 -24.89
C PRO A 186 -1.63 14.61 -25.58
N ALA A 187 -2.20 15.48 -26.41
CA ALA A 187 -3.43 15.22 -27.15
C ALA A 187 -3.26 13.95 -28.01
N ALA A 188 -4.15 12.98 -27.80
CA ALA A 188 -4.20 11.76 -28.60
C ALA A 188 -4.41 12.11 -30.08
N SER A 189 -3.45 11.75 -30.93
CA SER A 189 -3.55 11.93 -32.37
C SER A 189 -4.67 11.01 -32.91
N ARG A 190 -5.80 11.62 -33.28
CA ARG A 190 -6.89 10.93 -34.00
C ARG A 190 -6.36 10.44 -35.37
N LYS A 191 -6.05 9.17 -35.53
CA LYS A 191 -5.86 8.55 -36.83
C LYS A 191 -7.18 8.54 -37.59
N LYS A 192 -7.26 9.25 -38.71
CA LYS A 192 -8.39 9.21 -39.65
C LYS A 192 -8.51 7.79 -40.25
N PRO A 193 -9.75 7.26 -40.42
CA PRO A 193 -9.93 5.98 -41.09
C PRO A 193 -9.58 6.09 -42.57
N ARG A 194 -8.79 5.14 -43.09
CA ARG A 194 -8.50 4.99 -44.51
C ARG A 194 -9.79 4.58 -45.23
N ARG A 195 -10.26 5.41 -46.19
CA ARG A 195 -11.26 4.99 -47.16
C ARG A 195 -10.67 3.91 -48.06
N LYS A 196 -11.35 2.79 -48.18
CA LYS A 196 -11.10 1.78 -49.23
C LYS A 196 -11.81 2.28 -50.49
N SER A 197 -11.07 2.39 -51.56
CA SER A 197 -11.54 2.44 -52.92
C SER A 197 -11.71 1.00 -53.46
#